data_088d71b6c2b2f0d279218c78bad2db98
#
_entry.id   088d71b6c2b2f0d279218c78bad2db98
#
_cell.length_a   1.000
_cell.length_b   1.000
_cell.length_c   1.000
_cell.angle_alpha   90.00
_cell.angle_beta   90.00
_cell.angle_gamma   90.00
#
_symmetry.space_group_name_H-M   'P 1'
#
loop_
_entity.id
_entity.type
_entity.pdbx_description
1 polymer ?
#
loop_
_entity_poly.entity_id
_entity_poly.type
_entity_poly.pdbx_seq_one_letter_code
_entity_poly.pdbx_strand_id
1 'polypeptide(L)'
;MRLASTHATVQRIWTVRLRPQTGGPALACPRCTHSPVLQAVSARSAALTHLARHARADALPGHLRTCQCRALGCRWHPRHRGCAGPVLLALTCDRGGRTWRLADACAACAAAMSRTAVVPPTLLRADRAQTHSSTSRSAGIAPPFGPAEQQRVCEMLTYLATALPRFSSPAARLLALQCALRADRQGQIRLPHGFLRGMRLHGRAELWLELEHAGWLHRFRRRCSPIQAQLLDAAVLHQDPGRTARVRAAQWALCPAPLVLSPALPSALRLAALALAAHSTAGAGGGELDALARQCGQPPQQLEDLLDQLVRARVVTGWRLHHDGDEVRWELPGHS
;
A
#
# COMPACT_ATOMS: atom_id res chain seq x y z
N MET A 1 2.57 -41.38 20.31
CA MET A 1 3.40 -40.50 21.14
C MET A 1 3.74 -39.23 20.29
N ARG A 2 3.04 -38.11 20.48
CA ARG A 2 3.30 -36.85 19.75
C ARG A 2 4.27 -36.05 20.56
N LEU A 3 5.50 -35.88 20.07
CA LEU A 3 6.46 -34.95 20.64
C LEU A 3 5.90 -33.54 20.50
N ALA A 4 5.50 -32.95 21.62
CA ALA A 4 5.14 -31.56 21.72
C ALA A 4 6.41 -30.73 21.48
N SER A 5 6.55 -30.16 20.30
CA SER A 5 7.59 -29.17 19.97
C SER A 5 7.30 -27.91 20.76
N THR A 6 7.89 -27.75 21.94
CA THR A 6 7.89 -26.54 22.73
C THR A 6 8.87 -25.52 22.15
N HIS A 7 8.67 -25.13 20.89
CA HIS A 7 9.29 -23.91 20.41
C HIS A 7 8.47 -22.72 20.95
N ALA A 8 9.09 -21.93 21.82
CA ALA A 8 8.54 -20.66 22.25
C ALA A 8 8.19 -19.86 21.01
N THR A 9 6.90 -19.68 20.74
CA THR A 9 6.41 -18.91 19.61
C THR A 9 6.79 -17.46 19.83
N VAL A 10 7.78 -16.98 19.07
CA VAL A 10 8.23 -15.59 19.16
C VAL A 10 7.09 -14.68 18.70
N GLN A 11 6.51 -13.96 19.63
CA GLN A 11 5.44 -13.00 19.33
C GLN A 11 6.06 -11.69 18.84
N ARG A 12 5.75 -11.34 17.60
CA ARG A 12 6.19 -10.09 16.98
C ARG A 12 5.08 -9.05 17.11
N ILE A 13 5.13 -8.32 18.24
CA ILE A 13 4.21 -7.24 18.55
C ILE A 13 5.03 -6.07 19.09
N TRP A 14 4.88 -4.91 18.47
CA TRP A 14 5.50 -3.66 18.89
C TRP A 14 4.43 -2.60 19.07
N THR A 15 4.53 -1.83 20.12
CA THR A 15 3.58 -0.76 20.46
C THR A 15 4.35 0.52 20.75
N VAL A 16 3.86 1.63 20.22
CA VAL A 16 4.35 2.97 20.47
C VAL A 16 3.19 3.85 20.91
N ARG A 17 3.42 4.67 21.94
CA ARG A 17 2.44 5.64 22.43
C ARG A 17 3.02 7.05 22.31
N LEU A 18 2.20 7.97 21.80
CA LEU A 18 2.48 9.40 21.79
C LEU A 18 1.89 10.00 23.06
N ARG A 19 2.75 10.42 24.00
CA ARG A 19 2.35 11.07 25.26
C ARG A 19 2.42 12.58 25.09
N PRO A 20 1.36 13.33 25.40
CA PRO A 20 1.43 14.78 25.40
C PRO A 20 2.42 15.25 26.47
N GLN A 21 3.32 16.17 26.10
CA GLN A 21 4.25 16.85 27.03
C GLN A 21 4.36 18.33 26.68
N THR A 22 4.79 19.15 27.65
CA THR A 22 5.18 20.53 27.44
C THR A 22 6.34 20.58 26.44
N GLY A 23 6.09 21.15 25.24
CA GLY A 23 7.09 21.22 24.15
C GLY A 23 6.84 20.26 22.99
N GLY A 24 5.85 19.36 23.09
CA GLY A 24 5.47 18.43 22.01
C GLY A 24 5.22 17.01 22.49
N PRO A 25 4.65 16.15 21.64
CA PRO A 25 4.39 14.77 22.01
C PRO A 25 5.70 13.98 22.16
N ALA A 26 5.82 13.22 23.24
CA ALA A 26 6.93 12.29 23.45
C ALA A 26 6.54 10.88 22.97
N LEU A 27 7.50 10.20 22.32
CA LEU A 27 7.34 8.85 21.83
C LEU A 27 7.75 7.86 22.95
N ALA A 28 6.80 7.09 23.46
CA ALA A 28 7.03 6.05 24.46
C ALA A 28 6.94 4.66 23.82
N CYS A 29 8.03 3.90 23.89
CA CYS A 29 8.12 2.51 23.47
C CYS A 29 8.52 1.61 24.64
N PRO A 30 7.77 0.53 24.95
CA PRO A 30 8.12 -0.37 26.06
C PRO A 30 9.46 -1.10 25.88
N ARG A 31 9.97 -1.19 24.65
CA ARG A 31 11.24 -1.86 24.32
C ARG A 31 12.45 -0.93 24.29
N CYS A 32 12.25 0.39 24.37
CA CYS A 32 13.31 1.38 24.29
C CYS A 32 13.35 2.24 25.54
N THR A 33 14.56 2.51 26.04
CA THR A 33 14.78 3.35 27.21
C THR A 33 14.66 4.84 26.95
N HIS A 34 14.80 5.25 25.68
CA HIS A 34 14.75 6.67 25.29
C HIS A 34 13.40 7.05 24.67
N SER A 35 12.83 8.14 25.20
CA SER A 35 11.58 8.75 24.73
C SER A 35 11.87 10.15 24.17
N PRO A 36 12.24 10.27 22.87
CA PRO A 36 12.51 11.58 22.28
C PRO A 36 11.23 12.43 22.23
N VAL A 37 11.37 13.71 22.59
CA VAL A 37 10.32 14.72 22.36
C VAL A 37 10.30 15.07 20.89
N LEU A 38 9.12 15.08 20.28
CA LEU A 38 8.92 15.26 18.87
C LEU A 38 8.14 16.54 18.57
N GLN A 39 8.36 17.13 17.42
CA GLN A 39 7.46 18.16 16.93
C GLN A 39 6.11 17.51 16.57
N ALA A 40 5.00 18.18 16.90
CA ALA A 40 3.65 17.64 16.70
C ALA A 40 3.37 17.18 15.25
N VAL A 41 3.91 17.91 14.27
CA VAL A 41 3.74 17.62 12.83
C VAL A 41 4.46 16.32 12.41
N SER A 42 5.52 15.93 13.09
CA SER A 42 6.34 14.75 12.76
C SER A 42 6.07 13.53 13.64
N ALA A 43 5.25 13.67 14.69
CA ALA A 43 5.07 12.65 15.73
C ALA A 43 4.55 11.31 15.15
N ARG A 44 3.58 11.34 14.24
CA ARG A 44 3.07 10.14 13.58
C ARG A 44 4.15 9.45 12.76
N SER A 45 4.86 10.21 11.92
CA SER A 45 5.94 9.69 11.08
C SER A 45 7.05 9.07 11.93
N ALA A 46 7.43 9.72 13.02
CA ALA A 46 8.42 9.19 13.96
C ALA A 46 7.97 7.90 14.64
N ALA A 47 6.69 7.80 15.04
CA ALA A 47 6.14 6.57 15.60
C ALA A 47 6.18 5.41 14.61
N LEU A 48 5.82 5.63 13.35
CA LEU A 48 5.83 4.61 12.31
C LEU A 48 7.26 4.19 11.93
N THR A 49 8.18 5.14 11.83
CA THR A 49 9.61 4.87 11.59
C THR A 49 10.20 4.02 12.74
N HIS A 50 9.84 4.32 13.97
CA HIS A 50 10.27 3.58 15.15
C HIS A 50 9.76 2.13 15.12
N LEU A 51 8.48 1.91 14.82
CA LEU A 51 7.89 0.57 14.67
C LEU A 51 8.54 -0.21 13.53
N ALA A 52 8.80 0.44 12.39
CA ALA A 52 9.47 -0.18 11.25
C ALA A 52 10.90 -0.63 11.58
N ARG A 53 11.63 0.13 12.41
CA ARG A 53 12.96 -0.25 12.91
C ARG A 53 12.91 -1.55 13.71
N HIS A 54 11.96 -1.68 14.65
CA HIS A 54 11.78 -2.91 15.41
C HIS A 54 11.42 -4.09 14.50
N ALA A 55 10.50 -3.90 13.56
CA ALA A 55 10.08 -4.97 12.65
C ALA A 55 11.22 -5.50 11.78
N ARG A 56 12.18 -4.64 11.42
CA ARG A 56 13.39 -5.03 10.68
C ARG A 56 14.39 -5.75 11.56
N ALA A 57 14.63 -5.23 12.77
CA ALA A 57 15.53 -5.86 13.72
C ALA A 57 15.08 -7.29 14.08
N ASP A 58 13.76 -7.49 14.19
CA ASP A 58 13.15 -8.79 14.50
C ASP A 58 12.66 -9.51 13.22
N ALA A 59 13.36 -9.40 12.09
CA ALA A 59 12.94 -10.04 10.84
C ALA A 59 12.90 -11.58 10.96
N LEU A 60 11.73 -12.17 10.63
CA LEU A 60 11.52 -13.61 10.64
C LEU A 60 10.98 -14.10 9.30
N PRO A 61 11.39 -15.29 8.84
CA PRO A 61 10.78 -15.98 7.72
C PRO A 61 9.28 -16.19 7.93
N GLY A 62 8.48 -16.15 6.85
CA GLY A 62 7.01 -16.24 6.93
C GLY A 62 6.49 -17.46 7.68
N HIS A 63 7.14 -18.63 7.53
CA HIS A 63 6.75 -19.89 8.18
C HIS A 63 6.97 -19.91 9.71
N LEU A 64 7.80 -19.01 10.23
CA LEU A 64 8.07 -18.88 11.68
C LEU A 64 7.19 -17.79 12.33
N ARG A 65 6.41 -17.07 11.56
CA ARG A 65 5.52 -16.02 12.07
C ARG A 65 4.25 -16.60 12.66
N THR A 66 3.84 -16.06 13.79
CA THR A 66 2.62 -16.47 14.49
C THR A 66 1.66 -15.29 14.60
N CYS A 67 0.40 -15.50 14.23
CA CYS A 67 -0.63 -14.47 14.33
C CYS A 67 -0.83 -14.05 15.79
N GLN A 68 -0.91 -12.74 16.02
CA GLN A 68 -1.14 -12.15 17.36
C GLN A 68 -2.44 -12.65 18.05
N CYS A 69 -3.42 -13.17 17.31
CA CYS A 69 -4.66 -13.69 17.89
C CYS A 69 -4.44 -14.88 18.80
N ARG A 70 -3.38 -15.67 18.62
CA ARG A 70 -3.00 -16.74 19.54
C ARG A 70 -2.55 -16.24 20.91
N ALA A 71 -1.96 -15.05 20.94
CA ALA A 71 -1.44 -14.44 22.16
C ALA A 71 -2.49 -13.70 22.98
N LEU A 72 -3.48 -13.09 22.31
CA LEU A 72 -4.42 -12.15 22.90
C LEU A 72 -5.86 -12.66 22.93
N GLY A 73 -6.10 -13.90 22.48
CA GLY A 73 -7.43 -14.36 22.14
C GLY A 73 -7.97 -13.63 20.88
N CYS A 74 -8.93 -14.23 20.21
CA CYS A 74 -9.47 -13.65 19.00
C CYS A 74 -10.53 -12.58 19.31
N ARG A 75 -10.13 -11.39 19.71
CA ARG A 75 -11.02 -10.26 20.02
C ARG A 75 -11.66 -9.65 18.79
N TRP A 76 -11.06 -9.85 17.61
CA TRP A 76 -11.43 -9.12 16.40
C TRP A 76 -12.47 -9.86 15.56
N HIS A 77 -12.59 -11.18 15.72
CA HIS A 77 -13.59 -11.98 15.04
C HIS A 77 -14.10 -13.12 15.94
N PRO A 78 -15.13 -12.88 16.73
CA PRO A 78 -15.65 -13.85 17.71
C PRO A 78 -16.11 -15.17 17.09
N ARG A 79 -16.33 -15.22 15.78
CA ARG A 79 -16.68 -16.45 15.03
C ARG A 79 -15.48 -17.15 14.37
N HIS A 80 -14.28 -16.73 14.69
CA HIS A 80 -13.06 -17.26 14.08
C HIS A 80 -12.79 -18.71 14.52
N ARG A 81 -12.75 -19.61 13.58
CA ARG A 81 -12.41 -21.04 13.81
C ARG A 81 -10.91 -21.34 13.74
N GLY A 82 -10.04 -20.34 13.80
CA GLY A 82 -8.58 -20.44 13.70
C GLY A 82 -8.00 -19.37 12.76
N CYS A 83 -6.68 -19.25 12.73
CA CYS A 83 -6.00 -18.37 11.81
C CYS A 83 -6.17 -18.87 10.38
N ALA A 84 -6.62 -18.02 9.47
CA ALA A 84 -6.78 -18.34 8.06
C ALA A 84 -5.93 -17.41 7.19
N GLY A 85 -5.33 -17.97 6.15
CA GLY A 85 -4.47 -17.27 5.21
C GLY A 85 -3.06 -16.98 5.73
N PRO A 86 -2.23 -16.31 4.91
CA PRO A 86 -0.85 -15.98 5.26
C PRO A 86 -0.76 -15.04 6.46
N VAL A 87 0.34 -15.15 7.21
CA VAL A 87 0.64 -14.21 8.29
C VAL A 87 1.31 -12.97 7.70
N LEU A 88 0.63 -11.84 7.85
CA LEU A 88 1.00 -10.52 7.35
C LEU A 88 1.45 -9.63 8.50
N LEU A 89 2.15 -8.55 8.21
CA LEU A 89 2.44 -7.52 9.18
C LEU A 89 1.33 -6.47 9.15
N ALA A 90 0.62 -6.31 10.27
CA ALA A 90 -0.53 -5.43 10.39
C ALA A 90 -0.23 -4.25 11.32
N LEU A 91 -0.47 -3.04 10.83
CA LEU A 91 -0.38 -1.80 11.57
C LEU A 91 -1.77 -1.38 12.01
N THR A 92 -1.97 -1.16 13.30
CA THR A 92 -3.22 -0.67 13.87
C THR A 92 -3.00 0.63 14.63
N CYS A 93 -4.05 1.47 14.68
CA CYS A 93 -4.05 2.71 15.44
C CYS A 93 -5.28 2.77 16.33
N ASP A 94 -5.17 3.30 17.54
CA ASP A 94 -6.32 3.54 18.40
C ASP A 94 -7.21 4.68 17.86
N ARG A 95 -8.41 4.83 18.45
CA ARG A 95 -9.37 5.88 18.04
C ARG A 95 -8.81 7.30 18.23
N GLY A 96 -7.92 7.49 19.18
CA GLY A 96 -7.30 8.78 19.49
C GLY A 96 -6.06 9.11 18.66
N GLY A 97 -5.60 8.20 17.79
CA GLY A 97 -4.36 8.39 17.01
C GLY A 97 -3.08 8.42 17.85
N ARG A 98 -3.16 8.04 19.12
CA ARG A 98 -2.05 8.14 20.08
C ARG A 98 -1.28 6.84 20.27
N THR A 99 -1.93 5.69 20.07
CA THR A 99 -1.29 4.39 20.22
C THR A 99 -1.23 3.70 18.87
N TRP A 100 -0.02 3.40 18.44
CA TRP A 100 0.28 2.69 17.21
C TRP A 100 0.84 1.32 17.54
N ARG A 101 0.35 0.30 16.89
CA ARG A 101 0.75 -1.07 17.09
C ARG A 101 1.05 -1.75 15.77
N LEU A 102 2.20 -2.37 15.69
CA LEU A 102 2.62 -3.20 14.56
C LEU A 102 2.72 -4.65 15.05
N ALA A 103 2.10 -5.59 14.36
CA ALA A 103 2.09 -6.99 14.80
C ALA A 103 1.87 -7.95 13.65
N ASP A 104 2.35 -9.20 13.80
CA ASP A 104 2.00 -10.27 12.88
C ASP A 104 0.53 -10.66 13.05
N ALA A 105 -0.23 -10.66 11.96
CA ALA A 105 -1.64 -11.03 11.91
C ALA A 105 -1.93 -11.89 10.68
N CYS A 106 -2.74 -12.94 10.81
CA CYS A 106 -3.21 -13.67 9.64
C CYS A 106 -4.16 -12.79 8.81
N ALA A 107 -4.36 -13.13 7.54
CA ALA A 107 -5.20 -12.35 6.64
C ALA A 107 -6.61 -12.11 7.19
N ALA A 108 -7.23 -13.14 7.79
CA ALA A 108 -8.55 -13.02 8.41
C ALA A 108 -8.57 -12.06 9.60
N CYS A 109 -7.55 -12.11 10.47
CA CYS A 109 -7.43 -11.17 11.59
C CYS A 109 -7.20 -9.74 11.10
N ALA A 110 -6.32 -9.55 10.11
CA ALA A 110 -6.05 -8.23 9.54
C ALA A 110 -7.30 -7.62 8.92
N ALA A 111 -8.12 -8.40 8.23
CA ALA A 111 -9.38 -7.96 7.64
C ALA A 111 -10.45 -7.61 8.70
N ALA A 112 -10.48 -8.34 9.82
CA ALA A 112 -11.47 -8.13 10.88
C ALA A 112 -11.15 -6.96 11.81
N MET A 113 -9.88 -6.54 11.90
CA MET A 113 -9.46 -5.43 12.76
C MET A 113 -9.80 -4.08 12.13
N SER A 114 -10.57 -3.26 12.86
CA SER A 114 -10.83 -1.87 12.43
C SER A 114 -9.53 -1.05 12.48
N ARG A 115 -9.38 -0.10 11.56
CA ARG A 115 -8.21 0.80 11.44
C ARG A 115 -6.89 0.05 11.31
N THR A 116 -6.88 -0.99 10.51
CA THR A 116 -5.71 -1.81 10.23
C THR A 116 -5.20 -1.54 8.84
N ALA A 117 -3.89 -1.38 8.71
CA ALA A 117 -3.16 -1.37 7.45
C ALA A 117 -2.25 -2.60 7.39
N VAL A 118 -2.29 -3.35 6.30
CA VAL A 118 -1.33 -4.43 6.05
C VAL A 118 -0.08 -3.81 5.46
N VAL A 119 1.07 -4.10 6.09
CA VAL A 119 2.38 -3.64 5.61
C VAL A 119 2.92 -4.66 4.62
N PRO A 120 3.16 -4.29 3.35
CA PRO A 120 3.72 -5.18 2.36
C PRO A 120 5.10 -5.72 2.77
N PRO A 121 5.43 -7.00 2.50
CA PRO A 121 6.71 -7.59 2.88
C PRO A 121 7.91 -6.94 2.21
N THR A 122 7.74 -6.30 1.05
CA THR A 122 8.78 -5.52 0.36
C THR A 122 9.31 -4.35 1.16
N LEU A 123 8.48 -3.74 2.02
CA LEU A 123 8.91 -2.65 2.89
C LEU A 123 9.85 -3.10 4.02
N LEU A 124 9.97 -4.41 4.26
CA LEU A 124 10.79 -4.97 5.33
C LEU A 124 12.14 -5.53 4.83
N ARG A 125 12.36 -5.69 3.52
CA ARG A 125 13.54 -6.33 2.94
C ARG A 125 14.73 -5.38 2.68
N ALA A 126 14.77 -4.21 3.30
CA ALA A 126 15.69 -3.12 2.92
C ALA A 126 17.21 -3.35 3.12
N ASP A 127 17.68 -4.44 3.73
CA ASP A 127 19.09 -4.50 4.15
C ASP A 127 19.90 -5.74 3.74
N ARG A 128 19.49 -6.55 2.76
CA ARG A 128 20.26 -7.78 2.43
C ARG A 128 20.80 -7.92 1.02
N ALA A 129 20.77 -6.89 0.20
CA ALA A 129 21.30 -6.96 -1.17
C ALA A 129 21.95 -5.65 -1.61
N GLN A 130 22.92 -5.14 -0.85
CA GLN A 130 23.91 -4.21 -1.39
C GLN A 130 25.29 -4.87 -1.34
N THR A 131 25.48 -5.96 -2.07
CA THR A 131 26.77 -6.34 -2.58
C THR A 131 26.85 -5.85 -4.01
N HIS A 132 27.64 -4.85 -4.18
CA HIS A 132 28.26 -4.31 -5.37
C HIS A 132 28.10 -5.10 -6.68
N SER A 133 27.41 -4.48 -7.63
CA SER A 133 27.71 -4.63 -9.05
C SER A 133 27.69 -3.25 -9.68
N SER A 134 28.85 -2.60 -9.57
CA SER A 134 29.24 -1.51 -10.45
C SER A 134 29.49 -2.11 -11.83
N THR A 135 28.49 -2.04 -12.70
CA THR A 135 28.69 -2.27 -14.13
C THR A 135 28.26 -1.02 -14.88
N SER A 136 29.25 -0.51 -15.59
CA SER A 136 29.30 0.53 -16.60
C SER A 136 27.95 0.97 -17.19
N ARG A 137 27.74 2.29 -17.16
CA ARG A 137 26.74 3.01 -17.93
C ARG A 137 27.04 2.89 -19.43
N SER A 138 26.46 1.92 -20.10
CA SER A 138 26.15 2.05 -21.51
C SER A 138 24.78 2.75 -21.62
N ALA A 139 24.72 3.80 -22.44
CA ALA A 139 23.49 4.48 -22.81
C ALA A 139 22.65 3.55 -23.70
N GLY A 140 22.02 2.54 -23.10
CA GLY A 140 21.13 1.61 -23.75
C GLY A 140 19.68 2.03 -23.51
N ILE A 141 18.83 1.85 -24.52
CA ILE A 141 17.38 1.95 -24.47
C ILE A 141 16.92 1.22 -23.20
N ALA A 142 16.18 1.94 -22.33
CA ALA A 142 15.69 1.34 -21.10
C ALA A 142 14.90 0.06 -21.44
N PRO A 143 15.15 -1.07 -20.75
CA PRO A 143 14.44 -2.31 -21.03
C PRO A 143 12.93 -2.10 -20.88
N PRO A 144 12.09 -2.80 -21.65
CA PRO A 144 10.64 -2.68 -21.56
C PRO A 144 10.16 -2.95 -20.14
N PHE A 145 9.00 -2.40 -19.77
CA PHE A 145 8.40 -2.65 -18.47
C PHE A 145 8.16 -4.15 -18.27
N GLY A 146 8.50 -4.64 -17.09
CA GLY A 146 8.44 -6.07 -16.77
C GLY A 146 7.54 -6.38 -15.55
N PRO A 147 7.50 -7.65 -15.15
CA PRO A 147 6.68 -8.10 -14.02
C PRO A 147 7.07 -7.45 -12.69
N ALA A 148 8.30 -6.94 -12.57
CA ALA A 148 8.74 -6.26 -11.34
C ALA A 148 8.04 -4.91 -11.12
N GLU A 149 7.79 -4.14 -12.17
CA GLU A 149 7.05 -2.88 -12.10
C GLU A 149 5.56 -3.15 -11.80
N GLN A 150 4.98 -4.14 -12.45
CA GLN A 150 3.61 -4.60 -12.22
C GLN A 150 3.39 -5.04 -10.77
N GLN A 151 4.25 -5.94 -10.27
CA GLN A 151 4.20 -6.44 -8.89
C GLN A 151 4.25 -5.29 -7.88
N ARG A 152 5.08 -4.30 -8.13
CA ARG A 152 5.20 -3.14 -7.25
C ARG A 152 3.96 -2.28 -7.23
N VAL A 153 3.32 -2.09 -8.38
CA VAL A 153 2.03 -1.37 -8.44
C VAL A 153 0.95 -2.15 -7.70
N CYS A 154 0.89 -3.47 -7.86
CA CYS A 154 -0.01 -4.36 -7.13
C CYS A 154 0.15 -4.19 -5.61
N GLU A 155 1.38 -4.26 -5.12
CA GLU A 155 1.70 -4.07 -3.69
C GLU A 155 1.29 -2.68 -3.18
N MET A 156 1.53 -1.64 -3.99
CA MET A 156 1.17 -0.28 -3.62
C MET A 156 -0.34 -0.06 -3.62
N LEU A 157 -1.08 -0.63 -4.57
CA LEU A 157 -2.55 -0.59 -4.57
C LEU A 157 -3.12 -1.29 -3.33
N THR A 158 -2.58 -2.45 -2.97
CA THR A 158 -2.96 -3.18 -1.76
C THR A 158 -2.67 -2.38 -0.49
N TYR A 159 -1.51 -1.71 -0.43
CA TYR A 159 -1.19 -0.80 0.66
C TYR A 159 -2.16 0.38 0.73
N LEU A 160 -2.42 1.06 -0.38
CA LEU A 160 -3.32 2.23 -0.42
C LEU A 160 -4.78 1.87 -0.09
N ALA A 161 -5.21 0.64 -0.40
CA ALA A 161 -6.54 0.15 -0.02
C ALA A 161 -6.75 0.14 1.50
N THR A 162 -5.68 0.03 2.27
CA THR A 162 -5.72 0.00 3.74
C THR A 162 -5.25 1.31 4.40
N ALA A 163 -4.36 2.04 3.74
CA ALA A 163 -3.80 3.30 4.26
C ALA A 163 -4.74 4.50 4.07
N LEU A 164 -5.56 4.49 3.02
CA LEU A 164 -6.53 5.54 2.74
C LEU A 164 -7.93 5.18 3.27
N PRO A 165 -8.76 6.18 3.59
CA PRO A 165 -10.17 5.94 3.91
C PRO A 165 -10.88 5.13 2.81
N ARG A 166 -11.81 4.25 3.21
CA ARG A 166 -12.51 3.36 2.28
C ARG A 166 -13.14 4.09 1.08
N PHE A 167 -13.67 5.27 1.32
CA PHE A 167 -14.39 6.08 0.33
C PHE A 167 -13.52 7.17 -0.31
N SER A 168 -12.21 7.08 -0.20
CA SER A 168 -11.33 7.96 -0.99
C SER A 168 -11.62 7.81 -2.47
N SER A 169 -11.78 8.94 -3.15
CA SER A 169 -12.15 8.97 -4.57
C SER A 169 -11.11 8.22 -5.44
N PRO A 170 -11.54 7.56 -6.52
CA PRO A 170 -10.60 6.89 -7.45
C PRO A 170 -9.53 7.82 -8.00
N ALA A 171 -9.85 9.09 -8.20
CA ALA A 171 -8.89 10.10 -8.65
C ALA A 171 -7.84 10.41 -7.56
N ALA A 172 -8.25 10.51 -6.30
CA ALA A 172 -7.31 10.68 -5.18
C ALA A 172 -6.43 9.44 -4.99
N ARG A 173 -6.96 8.23 -5.18
CA ARG A 173 -6.17 6.98 -5.13
C ARG A 173 -5.14 6.90 -6.25
N LEU A 174 -5.49 7.31 -7.49
CA LEU A 174 -4.52 7.40 -8.59
C LEU A 174 -3.43 8.45 -8.30
N LEU A 175 -3.79 9.59 -7.72
CA LEU A 175 -2.83 10.60 -7.29
C LEU A 175 -1.93 10.05 -6.18
N ALA A 176 -2.50 9.40 -5.17
CA ALA A 176 -1.77 8.79 -4.07
C ALA A 176 -0.77 7.73 -4.54
N LEU A 177 -1.16 6.87 -5.48
CA LEU A 177 -0.28 5.89 -6.10
C LEU A 177 0.95 6.54 -6.72
N GLN A 178 0.74 7.60 -7.52
CA GLN A 178 1.84 8.32 -8.15
C GLN A 178 2.71 9.05 -7.12
N CYS A 179 2.12 9.61 -6.09
CA CYS A 179 2.84 10.23 -4.98
C CYS A 179 3.71 9.19 -4.25
N ALA A 180 3.15 8.05 -3.88
CA ALA A 180 3.86 6.98 -3.18
C ALA A 180 5.06 6.45 -3.96
N LEU A 181 4.88 6.18 -5.25
CA LEU A 181 5.92 5.63 -6.10
C LEU A 181 7.02 6.64 -6.49
N ARG A 182 6.72 7.95 -6.43
CA ARG A 182 7.67 9.02 -6.80
C ARG A 182 8.31 9.71 -5.62
N ALA A 183 7.87 9.47 -4.41
CA ALA A 183 8.44 10.06 -3.20
C ALA A 183 9.93 9.73 -3.07
N ASP A 184 10.72 10.67 -2.57
CA ASP A 184 12.09 10.40 -2.19
C ASP A 184 12.18 9.70 -0.81
N ARG A 185 13.41 9.45 -0.33
CA ARG A 185 13.63 8.80 0.97
C ARG A 185 13.15 9.62 2.16
N GLN A 186 12.93 10.90 1.96
CA GLN A 186 12.40 11.83 2.97
C GLN A 186 10.88 12.00 2.84
N GLY A 187 10.24 11.31 1.87
CA GLY A 187 8.82 11.43 1.59
C GLY A 187 8.44 12.67 0.79
N GLN A 188 9.42 13.42 0.30
CA GLN A 188 9.12 14.60 -0.52
C GLN A 188 8.72 14.18 -1.93
N ILE A 189 7.69 14.84 -2.41
CA ILE A 189 7.12 14.63 -3.74
C ILE A 189 7.22 15.94 -4.52
N ARG A 190 7.59 15.83 -5.79
CA ARG A 190 7.57 16.94 -6.75
C ARG A 190 6.89 16.48 -8.02
N LEU A 191 5.67 16.98 -8.27
CA LEU A 191 4.90 16.65 -9.45
C LEU A 191 4.80 17.88 -10.38
N PRO A 192 5.32 17.78 -11.61
CA PRO A 192 5.16 18.84 -12.61
C PRO A 192 3.69 19.02 -13.00
N HIS A 193 3.26 20.25 -13.26
CA HIS A 193 1.87 20.51 -13.72
C HIS A 193 1.54 19.78 -15.03
N GLY A 194 2.49 19.64 -15.94
CA GLY A 194 2.32 18.90 -17.18
C GLY A 194 1.99 17.41 -16.93
N PHE A 195 2.62 16.79 -15.93
CA PHE A 195 2.32 15.44 -15.51
C PHE A 195 0.87 15.29 -15.00
N LEU A 196 0.43 16.21 -14.13
CA LEU A 196 -0.95 16.22 -13.63
C LEU A 196 -1.97 16.50 -14.73
N ARG A 197 -1.63 17.32 -15.73
CA ARG A 197 -2.48 17.51 -16.94
C ARG A 197 -2.62 16.21 -17.73
N GLY A 198 -1.54 15.50 -17.96
CA GLY A 198 -1.57 14.19 -18.61
C GLY A 198 -2.45 13.18 -17.89
N MET A 199 -2.48 13.24 -16.56
CA MET A 199 -3.37 12.40 -15.73
C MET A 199 -4.81 12.97 -15.65
N ARG A 200 -5.11 14.15 -16.17
CA ARG A 200 -6.37 14.90 -15.97
C ARG A 200 -6.68 15.17 -14.49
N LEU A 201 -5.65 15.37 -13.69
CA LEU A 201 -5.76 15.72 -12.26
C LEU A 201 -5.29 17.15 -11.97
N HIS A 202 -4.88 17.89 -13.01
CA HIS A 202 -4.47 19.29 -12.89
C HIS A 202 -5.66 20.18 -12.51
N GLY A 203 -5.43 21.13 -11.61
CA GLY A 203 -6.47 22.07 -11.14
C GLY A 203 -7.44 21.47 -10.12
N ARG A 204 -7.40 20.17 -9.87
CA ARG A 204 -8.27 19.47 -8.92
C ARG A 204 -7.72 19.57 -7.50
N ALA A 205 -7.91 20.72 -6.86
CA ALA A 205 -7.41 20.99 -5.51
C ALA A 205 -8.06 20.07 -4.46
N GLU A 206 -9.30 19.65 -4.71
CA GLU A 206 -10.08 18.76 -3.85
C GLU A 206 -9.39 17.41 -3.60
N LEU A 207 -8.65 16.87 -4.58
CA LEU A 207 -7.95 15.60 -4.43
C LEU A 207 -6.82 15.69 -3.40
N TRP A 208 -6.13 16.82 -3.38
CA TRP A 208 -5.07 17.08 -2.42
C TRP A 208 -5.64 17.26 -1.02
N LEU A 209 -6.76 18.00 -0.89
CA LEU A 209 -7.46 18.17 0.37
C LEU A 209 -7.97 16.84 0.92
N GLU A 210 -8.48 15.98 0.06
CA GLU A 210 -8.93 14.63 0.45
C GLU A 210 -7.79 13.81 1.07
N LEU A 211 -6.60 13.83 0.46
CA LEU A 211 -5.41 13.13 0.97
C LEU A 211 -4.82 13.81 2.21
N GLU A 212 -4.93 15.14 2.33
CA GLU A 212 -4.55 15.90 3.54
C GLU A 212 -5.51 15.57 4.71
N HIS A 213 -6.82 15.54 4.49
CA HIS A 213 -7.80 15.16 5.50
C HIS A 213 -7.66 13.70 5.95
N ALA A 214 -7.25 12.82 5.04
CA ALA A 214 -6.87 11.44 5.38
C ALA A 214 -5.61 11.37 6.27
N GLY A 215 -4.90 12.49 6.46
CA GLY A 215 -3.62 12.54 7.19
C GLY A 215 -2.51 11.73 6.50
N TRP A 216 -2.63 11.49 5.19
CA TRP A 216 -1.69 10.68 4.43
C TRP A 216 -0.56 11.49 3.80
N LEU A 217 -0.83 12.74 3.38
CA LEU A 217 0.18 13.69 2.92
C LEU A 217 -0.08 15.10 3.45
N HIS A 218 0.92 15.96 3.30
CA HIS A 218 0.82 17.40 3.51
C HIS A 218 1.33 18.12 2.27
N ARG A 219 0.52 19.04 1.69
CA ARG A 219 0.90 19.82 0.52
C ARG A 219 1.49 21.15 0.93
N PHE A 220 2.65 21.50 0.36
CA PHE A 220 3.22 22.82 0.53
C PHE A 220 2.49 23.82 -0.37
N ARG A 221 1.81 24.80 0.23
CA ARG A 221 1.04 25.84 -0.48
C ARG A 221 1.96 26.91 -1.09
N ARG A 222 2.95 26.51 -1.86
CA ARG A 222 3.75 27.45 -2.65
C ARG A 222 3.11 27.62 -4.03
N ARG A 223 2.98 28.87 -4.50
CA ARG A 223 2.41 29.17 -5.83
C ARG A 223 3.33 28.77 -7.00
N CYS A 224 4.48 28.17 -6.72
CA CYS A 224 5.51 27.81 -7.70
C CYS A 224 5.32 26.39 -8.23
N SER A 225 5.53 26.19 -9.52
CA SER A 225 5.70 24.89 -10.15
C SER A 225 7.09 24.32 -9.82
N PRO A 226 7.26 23.03 -9.51
CA PRO A 226 6.27 21.94 -9.44
C PRO A 226 5.46 21.93 -8.14
N ILE A 227 4.32 21.21 -8.12
CA ILE A 227 3.57 20.97 -6.89
C ILE A 227 4.43 20.13 -5.96
N GLN A 228 4.59 20.59 -4.73
CA GLN A 228 5.38 19.92 -3.71
C GLN A 228 4.45 19.42 -2.59
N ALA A 229 4.71 18.21 -2.14
CA ALA A 229 4.01 17.60 -1.01
C ALA A 229 4.97 16.71 -0.21
N GLN A 230 4.59 16.42 1.02
CA GLN A 230 5.28 15.54 1.96
C GLN A 230 4.36 14.37 2.30
N LEU A 231 4.81 13.14 2.09
CA LEU A 231 4.15 11.97 2.65
C LEU A 231 4.36 11.91 4.16
N LEU A 232 3.28 11.64 4.87
CA LEU A 232 3.28 11.54 6.33
C LEU A 232 3.38 10.09 6.82
N ASP A 233 3.21 9.11 5.92
CA ASP A 233 3.26 7.70 6.25
C ASP A 233 4.67 7.13 6.04
N ALA A 234 5.33 6.78 7.14
CA ALA A 234 6.68 6.23 7.13
C ALA A 234 6.78 4.88 6.41
N ALA A 235 5.70 4.11 6.32
CA ALA A 235 5.70 2.84 5.59
C ALA A 235 6.04 3.01 4.11
N VAL A 236 5.70 4.15 3.53
CA VAL A 236 6.01 4.48 2.13
C VAL A 236 7.43 5.01 1.95
N LEU A 237 8.05 5.55 3.01
CA LEU A 237 9.37 6.18 2.94
C LEU A 237 10.51 5.18 2.78
N HIS A 238 10.32 3.97 3.29
CA HIS A 238 11.32 2.92 3.31
C HIS A 238 11.07 1.82 2.27
N GLN A 239 10.51 2.19 1.13
CA GLN A 239 10.28 1.26 0.04
C GLN A 239 11.59 0.74 -0.56
N ASP A 240 11.65 -0.57 -0.75
CA ASP A 240 12.64 -1.24 -1.58
C ASP A 240 11.94 -1.73 -2.87
N PRO A 241 12.52 -1.58 -4.02
CA PRO A 241 13.85 -1.12 -4.36
C PRO A 241 13.95 0.40 -4.48
N GLY A 242 15.17 0.86 -4.82
CA GLY A 242 15.51 2.27 -4.94
C GLY A 242 14.61 3.09 -5.86
N ARG A 243 14.76 4.41 -5.81
CA ARG A 243 13.92 5.40 -6.50
C ARG A 243 13.72 5.13 -7.99
N THR A 244 14.75 4.69 -8.71
CA THR A 244 14.66 4.45 -10.16
C THR A 244 13.63 3.37 -10.49
N ALA A 245 13.65 2.24 -9.78
CA ALA A 245 12.69 1.15 -9.99
C ALA A 245 11.25 1.59 -9.62
N ARG A 246 11.09 2.39 -8.55
CA ARG A 246 9.79 2.94 -8.17
C ARG A 246 9.23 3.91 -9.21
N VAL A 247 10.08 4.78 -9.77
CA VAL A 247 9.68 5.70 -10.86
C VAL A 247 9.28 4.91 -12.11
N ARG A 248 9.97 3.80 -12.43
CA ARG A 248 9.57 2.89 -13.52
C ARG A 248 8.19 2.28 -13.25
N ALA A 249 7.93 1.80 -12.03
CA ALA A 249 6.61 1.31 -11.64
C ALA A 249 5.54 2.41 -11.74
N ALA A 250 5.87 3.64 -11.35
CA ALA A 250 4.99 4.79 -11.51
C ALA A 250 4.67 5.10 -12.98
N GLN A 251 5.63 4.89 -13.89
CA GLN A 251 5.40 5.02 -15.34
C GLN A 251 4.55 3.87 -15.87
N TRP A 252 4.83 2.63 -15.47
CA TRP A 252 4.01 1.47 -15.82
C TRP A 252 2.55 1.69 -15.41
N ALA A 253 2.29 2.25 -14.22
CA ALA A 253 0.94 2.53 -13.74
C ALA A 253 0.17 3.57 -14.58
N LEU A 254 0.85 4.37 -15.41
CA LEU A 254 0.20 5.30 -16.34
C LEU A 254 -0.24 4.60 -17.64
N CYS A 255 0.54 3.60 -18.08
CA CYS A 255 0.32 2.84 -19.28
C CYS A 255 0.54 1.35 -18.98
N PRO A 256 -0.37 0.71 -18.21
CA PRO A 256 -0.19 -0.67 -17.76
C PRO A 256 -0.36 -1.64 -18.94
N ALA A 257 0.75 -2.24 -19.38
CA ALA A 257 0.68 -3.27 -20.41
C ALA A 257 -0.08 -4.50 -19.88
N PRO A 258 -0.92 -5.17 -20.72
CA PRO A 258 -1.11 -4.94 -22.16
C PRO A 258 -2.18 -3.89 -22.50
N LEU A 259 -2.72 -3.15 -21.53
CA LEU A 259 -3.86 -2.27 -21.74
C LEU A 259 -3.49 -0.97 -22.47
N VAL A 260 -4.35 -0.57 -23.41
CA VAL A 260 -4.32 0.75 -24.03
C VAL A 260 -5.44 1.59 -23.42
N LEU A 261 -5.09 2.40 -22.44
CA LEU A 261 -6.07 3.24 -21.74
C LEU A 261 -6.24 4.57 -22.45
N SER A 262 -7.46 4.88 -22.89
CA SER A 262 -7.78 6.20 -23.41
C SER A 262 -7.58 7.27 -22.31
N PRO A 263 -6.93 8.40 -22.62
CA PRO A 263 -6.85 9.53 -21.68
C PRO A 263 -8.23 10.06 -21.25
N ALA A 264 -9.27 9.81 -22.08
CA ALA A 264 -10.63 10.24 -21.81
C ALA A 264 -11.35 9.38 -20.75
N LEU A 265 -10.79 8.21 -20.41
CA LEU A 265 -11.42 7.27 -19.49
C LEU A 265 -11.58 7.89 -18.09
N PRO A 266 -12.77 7.78 -17.46
CA PRO A 266 -12.99 8.25 -16.08
C PRO A 266 -12.01 7.64 -15.08
N SER A 267 -11.68 8.38 -14.03
CA SER A 267 -10.69 7.94 -13.02
C SER A 267 -11.07 6.60 -12.36
N ALA A 268 -12.36 6.32 -12.17
CA ALA A 268 -12.83 5.05 -11.63
C ALA A 268 -12.47 3.86 -12.55
N LEU A 269 -12.76 3.99 -13.85
CA LEU A 269 -12.43 2.97 -14.84
C LEU A 269 -10.92 2.81 -15.01
N ARG A 270 -10.16 3.91 -14.98
CA ARG A 270 -8.69 3.87 -15.03
C ARG A 270 -8.10 3.14 -13.84
N LEU A 271 -8.61 3.40 -12.63
CA LEU A 271 -8.14 2.72 -11.43
C LEU A 271 -8.51 1.24 -11.44
N ALA A 272 -9.74 0.89 -11.84
CA ALA A 272 -10.17 -0.50 -11.98
C ALA A 272 -9.32 -1.24 -13.02
N ALA A 273 -9.14 -0.68 -14.21
CA ALA A 273 -8.29 -1.26 -15.26
C ALA A 273 -6.85 -1.48 -14.77
N LEU A 274 -6.29 -0.50 -14.05
CA LEU A 274 -4.95 -0.61 -13.45
C LEU A 274 -4.88 -1.73 -12.41
N ALA A 275 -5.89 -1.86 -11.54
CA ALA A 275 -5.96 -2.93 -10.56
C ALA A 275 -6.02 -4.31 -11.25
N LEU A 276 -6.86 -4.46 -12.27
CA LEU A 276 -6.92 -5.69 -13.05
C LEU A 276 -5.58 -6.03 -13.71
N ALA A 277 -4.95 -5.05 -14.37
CA ALA A 277 -3.64 -5.25 -15.00
C ALA A 277 -2.57 -5.63 -13.97
N ALA A 278 -2.58 -5.01 -12.78
CA ALA A 278 -1.63 -5.30 -11.72
C ALA A 278 -1.75 -6.72 -11.15
N HIS A 279 -2.94 -7.32 -11.21
CA HIS A 279 -3.24 -8.67 -10.75
C HIS A 279 -3.26 -9.73 -11.88
N SER A 280 -2.93 -9.34 -13.12
CA SER A 280 -2.93 -10.27 -14.26
C SER A 280 -1.56 -10.91 -14.47
N THR A 281 -1.59 -12.16 -14.94
CA THR A 281 -0.40 -12.88 -15.41
C THR A 281 -0.72 -13.47 -16.79
N ALA A 282 0.14 -13.22 -17.77
CA ALA A 282 -0.06 -13.69 -19.15
C ALA A 282 -1.44 -13.34 -19.76
N GLY A 283 -1.97 -12.14 -19.46
CA GLY A 283 -3.24 -11.66 -20.04
C GLY A 283 -4.51 -12.11 -19.30
N ALA A 284 -4.41 -12.95 -18.27
CA ALA A 284 -5.54 -13.35 -17.44
C ALA A 284 -5.25 -13.03 -15.96
N GLY A 285 -6.29 -12.81 -15.19
CA GLY A 285 -6.17 -12.53 -13.76
C GLY A 285 -7.33 -13.05 -12.95
N GLY A 286 -7.15 -13.10 -11.64
CA GLY A 286 -8.19 -13.46 -10.67
C GLY A 286 -7.91 -12.82 -9.32
N GLY A 287 -8.96 -12.65 -8.53
CA GLY A 287 -8.85 -12.11 -7.19
C GLY A 287 -10.20 -12.00 -6.49
N GLU A 288 -10.19 -11.80 -5.20
CA GLU A 288 -11.40 -11.57 -4.42
C GLU A 288 -12.07 -10.25 -4.80
N LEU A 289 -13.37 -10.27 -5.07
CA LEU A 289 -14.18 -9.11 -5.43
C LEU A 289 -14.02 -7.97 -4.40
N ASP A 290 -14.13 -8.31 -3.11
CA ASP A 290 -13.99 -7.37 -2.00
C ASP A 290 -12.58 -6.72 -1.93
N ALA A 291 -11.52 -7.50 -2.23
CA ALA A 291 -10.16 -6.98 -2.23
C ALA A 291 -9.96 -5.97 -3.37
N LEU A 292 -10.43 -6.30 -4.57
CA LEU A 292 -10.39 -5.40 -5.73
C LEU A 292 -11.25 -4.15 -5.50
N ALA A 293 -12.46 -4.32 -4.95
CA ALA A 293 -13.35 -3.21 -4.61
C ALA A 293 -12.70 -2.23 -3.63
N ARG A 294 -12.02 -2.74 -2.59
CA ARG A 294 -11.24 -1.90 -1.65
C ARG A 294 -10.10 -1.16 -2.34
N GLN A 295 -9.38 -1.80 -3.25
CA GLN A 295 -8.31 -1.14 -4.02
C GLN A 295 -8.85 0.00 -4.88
N CYS A 296 -10.04 -0.20 -5.46
CA CYS A 296 -10.72 0.81 -6.28
C CYS A 296 -11.45 1.88 -5.45
N GLY A 297 -11.58 1.70 -4.11
CA GLY A 297 -12.36 2.60 -3.26
C GLY A 297 -13.86 2.57 -3.55
N GLN A 298 -14.37 1.42 -3.98
CA GLN A 298 -15.74 1.21 -4.39
C GLN A 298 -16.39 0.08 -3.56
N PRO A 299 -17.72 0.08 -3.40
CA PRO A 299 -18.43 -1.13 -2.97
C PRO A 299 -18.40 -2.21 -4.06
N PRO A 300 -18.52 -3.52 -3.69
CA PRO A 300 -18.44 -4.63 -4.65
C PRO A 300 -19.38 -4.47 -5.85
N GLN A 301 -20.64 -4.09 -5.63
CA GLN A 301 -21.63 -3.89 -6.70
C GLN A 301 -21.21 -2.82 -7.71
N GLN A 302 -20.63 -1.72 -7.24
CA GLN A 302 -20.09 -0.69 -8.15
C GLN A 302 -18.85 -1.17 -8.89
N LEU A 303 -18.05 -2.07 -8.32
CA LEU A 303 -16.94 -2.66 -9.04
C LEU A 303 -17.44 -3.52 -10.19
N GLU A 304 -18.48 -4.33 -10.00
CA GLU A 304 -19.11 -5.11 -11.07
C GLU A 304 -19.59 -4.22 -12.22
N ASP A 305 -20.28 -3.10 -11.91
CA ASP A 305 -20.67 -2.10 -12.90
C ASP A 305 -19.46 -1.52 -13.67
N LEU A 306 -18.33 -1.28 -12.98
CA LEU A 306 -17.10 -0.81 -13.61
C LEU A 306 -16.47 -1.87 -14.51
N LEU A 307 -16.50 -3.15 -14.12
CA LEU A 307 -16.03 -4.26 -14.94
C LEU A 307 -16.83 -4.36 -16.26
N ASP A 308 -18.16 -4.25 -16.17
CA ASP A 308 -19.02 -4.23 -17.36
C ASP A 308 -18.73 -3.02 -18.26
N GLN A 309 -18.46 -1.86 -17.67
CA GLN A 309 -18.06 -0.69 -18.44
C GLN A 309 -16.69 -0.87 -19.11
N LEU A 310 -15.73 -1.55 -18.46
CA LEU A 310 -14.44 -1.87 -19.07
C LEU A 310 -14.56 -2.84 -20.23
N VAL A 311 -15.45 -3.83 -20.16
CA VAL A 311 -15.75 -4.72 -21.29
C VAL A 311 -16.39 -3.94 -22.45
N ARG A 312 -17.39 -3.09 -22.17
CA ARG A 312 -18.00 -2.22 -23.19
C ARG A 312 -17.00 -1.26 -23.84
N ALA A 313 -16.02 -0.78 -23.07
CA ALA A 313 -14.94 0.07 -23.57
C ALA A 313 -13.81 -0.73 -24.25
N ARG A 314 -13.92 -2.06 -24.37
CA ARG A 314 -12.93 -2.97 -24.93
C ARG A 314 -11.55 -2.89 -24.23
N VAL A 315 -11.52 -2.49 -22.98
CA VAL A 315 -10.32 -2.49 -22.13
C VAL A 315 -10.06 -3.87 -21.56
N VAL A 316 -11.12 -4.63 -21.30
CA VAL A 316 -11.13 -6.01 -20.82
C VAL A 316 -11.91 -6.83 -21.82
N THR A 317 -11.46 -8.05 -22.13
CA THR A 317 -12.13 -8.94 -23.08
C THR A 317 -13.40 -9.54 -22.47
N GLY A 318 -13.33 -9.90 -21.17
CA GLY A 318 -14.45 -10.46 -20.42
C GLY A 318 -14.10 -10.64 -18.97
N TRP A 319 -15.12 -10.78 -18.15
CA TRP A 319 -14.98 -11.13 -16.74
C TRP A 319 -16.10 -12.07 -16.30
N ARG A 320 -15.89 -12.79 -15.21
CA ARG A 320 -16.89 -13.68 -14.60
C ARG A 320 -16.68 -13.78 -13.09
N LEU A 321 -17.78 -13.92 -12.37
CA LEU A 321 -17.77 -14.21 -10.94
C LEU A 321 -17.87 -15.72 -10.75
N HIS A 322 -17.01 -16.29 -9.92
CA HIS A 322 -17.08 -17.69 -9.50
C HIS A 322 -17.97 -17.79 -8.23
N HIS A 323 -19.04 -18.57 -8.32
CA HIS A 323 -20.07 -18.63 -7.28
C HIS A 323 -19.61 -19.24 -5.95
N ASP A 324 -18.52 -19.99 -5.92
CA ASP A 324 -18.05 -20.68 -4.71
C ASP A 324 -17.14 -19.87 -3.79
N GLY A 325 -16.90 -18.57 -4.05
CA GLY A 325 -15.95 -17.84 -3.24
C GLY A 325 -15.73 -16.37 -3.52
N ASP A 326 -16.66 -15.65 -4.05
CA ASP A 326 -16.53 -14.21 -4.34
C ASP A 326 -15.26 -13.87 -5.19
N GLU A 327 -14.74 -14.88 -5.95
CA GLU A 327 -13.59 -14.73 -6.82
C GLU A 327 -14.00 -14.21 -8.19
N VAL A 328 -13.43 -13.09 -8.60
CA VAL A 328 -13.57 -12.53 -9.94
C VAL A 328 -12.41 -12.99 -10.80
N ARG A 329 -12.70 -13.46 -12.02
CA ARG A 329 -11.71 -13.75 -13.07
C ARG A 329 -11.96 -12.88 -14.29
N TRP A 330 -10.89 -12.45 -14.93
CA TRP A 330 -10.96 -11.58 -16.10
C TRP A 330 -9.87 -11.92 -17.12
N GLU A 331 -10.09 -11.49 -18.34
CA GLU A 331 -9.16 -11.63 -19.44
C GLU A 331 -8.86 -10.25 -20.05
N LEU A 332 -7.58 -9.93 -20.21
CA LEU A 332 -7.12 -8.72 -20.86
C LEU A 332 -6.91 -8.99 -22.35
N PRO A 333 -7.01 -7.96 -23.22
CA PRO A 333 -6.72 -8.11 -24.64
C PRO A 333 -5.32 -8.68 -24.86
N GLY A 334 -5.19 -9.74 -25.64
CA GLY A 334 -3.91 -10.27 -26.05
C GLY A 334 -3.18 -9.27 -26.95
N HIS A 335 -1.85 -9.20 -26.87
CA HIS A 335 -1.06 -8.57 -27.92
C HIS A 335 -1.14 -9.46 -29.15
N SER A 336 -1.82 -8.98 -30.20
CA SER A 336 -1.75 -9.57 -31.54
C SER A 336 -0.40 -9.28 -32.15
#